data_e1c736c7c2a5d696e46efc45ba564742
#
_entry.id   e1c736c7c2a5d696e46efc45ba564742
#
_cell.length_a   1.000
_cell.length_b   1.000
_cell.length_c   1.000
_cell.angle_alpha   90.00
_cell.angle_beta   90.00
_cell.angle_gamma   90.00
#
_symmetry.space_group_name_H-M   'P 1'
#
loop_
_entity.id
_entity.type
_entity.pdbx_description
1 polymer ?
#
loop_
_entity_poly.entity_id
_entity_poly.type
_entity_poly.pdbx_seq_one_letter_code
_entity_poly.pdbx_strand_id
1 'polypeptide(L)'
;MITHLEPDILECEVRRASGSITLNKASGGDGIAVELFQIQKDDAVKVLHSIGQQIWKMQQWPEDWKRSVFIPIPKTGNAKEYSNYCTVALISHASKVMLKVLQARVQQYMSSELPAVQAGFSKGTGTRDQTANIHLIFKKAKEFQKNIYFCFIDYAKAFDCVDHNRLWKILQVMRIPDHLTCLLRNLYAGQEQLLELDMENRLVTNWERSM
;
A
#
# COMPACT_ATOMS: atom_id res chain seq x y z
N MET A 1 -18.12 21.70 -14.73
CA MET A 1 -17.68 20.43 -14.11
C MET A 1 -17.86 20.60 -12.61
N ILE A 2 -18.78 19.88 -11.99
CA ILE A 2 -18.95 19.87 -10.53
C ILE A 2 -17.82 18.96 -10.04
N THR A 3 -16.73 19.56 -9.58
CA THR A 3 -15.72 18.82 -8.80
C THR A 3 -16.40 18.45 -7.50
N HIS A 4 -16.78 17.20 -7.35
CA HIS A 4 -17.16 16.65 -6.06
C HIS A 4 -15.95 16.80 -5.14
N LEU A 5 -15.97 17.84 -4.33
CA LEU A 5 -14.97 18.03 -3.28
C LEU A 5 -15.17 16.87 -2.29
N GLU A 6 -14.17 16.02 -2.20
CA GLU A 6 -14.11 15.01 -1.16
C GLU A 6 -14.20 15.69 0.21
N PRO A 7 -14.98 15.16 1.15
CA PRO A 7 -15.10 15.73 2.48
C PRO A 7 -13.78 15.69 3.24
N ASP A 8 -13.61 16.61 4.17
CA ASP A 8 -12.48 16.61 5.10
C ASP A 8 -12.33 15.23 5.79
N ILE A 9 -11.11 14.93 6.23
CA ILE A 9 -10.84 13.70 6.99
C ILE A 9 -11.58 13.78 8.33
N LEU A 10 -12.32 12.71 8.64
CA LEU A 10 -13.10 12.60 9.87
C LEU A 10 -12.31 11.87 10.96
N GLU A 11 -12.54 12.27 12.21
CA GLU A 11 -11.92 11.60 13.37
C GLU A 11 -12.25 10.10 13.44
N CYS A 12 -13.49 9.72 13.07
CA CYS A 12 -13.92 8.32 13.05
C CYS A 12 -13.16 7.47 12.00
N GLU A 13 -12.72 8.05 10.88
CA GLU A 13 -11.88 7.37 9.90
C GLU A 13 -10.49 7.09 10.50
N VAL A 14 -9.90 8.09 11.14
CA VAL A 14 -8.59 7.97 11.82
C VAL A 14 -8.67 6.93 12.95
N ARG A 15 -9.72 6.97 13.76
CA ARG A 15 -9.98 6.00 14.85
C ARG A 15 -10.08 4.57 14.32
N ARG A 16 -10.82 4.36 13.23
CA ARG A 16 -10.94 3.06 12.57
C ARG A 16 -9.60 2.59 12.00
N ALA A 17 -8.88 3.46 11.31
CA ALA A 17 -7.58 3.16 10.73
C ALA A 17 -6.56 2.80 11.82
N SER A 18 -6.47 3.60 12.89
CA SER A 18 -5.59 3.35 14.03
C SER A 18 -5.91 2.00 14.69
N GLY A 19 -7.17 1.69 14.94
CA GLY A 19 -7.60 0.42 15.53
C GLY A 19 -7.32 -0.82 14.66
N SER A 20 -7.05 -0.63 13.38
CA SER A 20 -6.74 -1.71 12.43
C SER A 20 -5.24 -2.01 12.28
N ILE A 21 -4.36 -1.25 12.94
CA ILE A 21 -2.92 -1.53 12.94
C ILE A 21 -2.62 -2.64 13.93
N THR A 22 -1.91 -3.66 13.45
CA THR A 22 -1.48 -4.80 14.27
C THR A 22 -0.35 -4.42 15.21
N LEU A 23 -0.43 -4.88 16.45
CA LEU A 23 0.61 -4.73 17.47
C LEU A 23 1.85 -5.59 17.21
N ASN A 24 2.89 -5.38 17.98
CA ASN A 24 4.16 -6.13 17.91
C ASN A 24 4.79 -6.04 16.50
N LYS A 25 4.75 -4.86 15.89
CA LYS A 25 5.41 -4.57 14.61
C LYS A 25 6.56 -3.59 14.83
N ALA A 26 7.63 -3.79 14.06
CA ALA A 26 8.76 -2.89 14.07
C ALA A 26 8.32 -1.45 13.78
N SER A 27 8.89 -0.50 14.50
CA SER A 27 8.70 0.94 14.27
C SER A 27 9.27 1.35 12.91
N GLY A 28 8.82 2.48 12.40
CA GLY A 28 9.46 3.14 11.27
C GLY A 28 10.74 3.87 11.68
N GLY A 29 11.27 4.71 10.79
CA GLY A 29 12.45 5.51 11.04
C GLY A 29 12.32 6.52 12.19
N ASP A 30 11.10 6.79 12.64
CA ASP A 30 10.76 7.64 13.78
C ASP A 30 10.94 6.94 15.15
N GLY A 31 11.15 5.63 15.17
CA GLY A 31 11.29 4.84 16.39
C GLY A 31 10.02 4.71 17.23
N ILE A 32 8.87 5.23 16.77
CA ILE A 32 7.61 5.23 17.53
C ILE A 32 6.94 3.86 17.42
N ALA A 33 6.82 3.18 18.57
CA ALA A 33 6.14 1.89 18.64
C ALA A 33 4.62 2.05 18.51
N VAL A 34 3.98 1.10 17.84
CA VAL A 34 2.51 1.12 17.63
C VAL A 34 1.72 1.08 18.94
N GLU A 35 2.27 0.50 19.98
CA GLU A 35 1.68 0.37 21.30
C GLU A 35 1.38 1.73 21.94
N LEU A 36 2.19 2.76 21.63
CA LEU A 36 1.95 4.13 22.12
C LEU A 36 0.62 4.70 21.65
N PHE A 37 0.21 4.38 20.41
CA PHE A 37 -1.10 4.81 19.88
C PHE A 37 -2.27 4.12 20.58
N GLN A 38 -2.02 3.02 21.28
CA GLN A 38 -3.06 2.29 22.02
C GLN A 38 -3.17 2.74 23.46
N ILE A 39 -2.04 3.09 24.10
CA ILE A 39 -2.02 3.59 25.49
C ILE A 39 -2.76 4.92 25.59
N GLN A 40 -2.53 5.84 24.64
CA GLN A 40 -3.15 7.17 24.59
C GLN A 40 -4.16 7.27 23.44
N LYS A 41 -5.04 6.31 23.34
CA LYS A 41 -5.89 6.09 22.17
C LYS A 41 -6.65 7.34 21.70
N ASP A 42 -7.30 8.06 22.61
CA ASP A 42 -8.14 9.20 22.24
C ASP A 42 -7.28 10.43 21.90
N ASP A 43 -6.21 10.70 22.61
CA ASP A 43 -5.33 11.83 22.34
C ASP A 43 -4.49 11.58 21.07
N ALA A 44 -3.99 10.36 20.89
CA ALA A 44 -3.31 9.98 19.66
C ALA A 44 -4.21 10.14 18.44
N VAL A 45 -5.50 9.77 18.52
CA VAL A 45 -6.47 9.95 17.43
C VAL A 45 -6.68 11.43 17.14
N LYS A 46 -6.82 12.30 18.14
CA LYS A 46 -6.97 13.75 17.95
C LYS A 46 -5.75 14.36 17.26
N VAL A 47 -4.55 14.01 17.69
CA VAL A 47 -3.30 14.50 17.09
C VAL A 47 -3.20 14.02 15.64
N LEU A 48 -3.39 12.72 15.39
CA LEU A 48 -3.36 12.16 14.03
C LEU A 48 -4.45 12.75 13.13
N HIS A 49 -5.63 13.03 13.67
CA HIS A 49 -6.72 13.70 12.94
C HIS A 49 -6.32 15.12 12.55
N SER A 50 -5.74 15.90 13.47
CA SER A 50 -5.25 17.25 13.19
C SER A 50 -4.18 17.25 12.10
N ILE A 51 -3.19 16.36 12.18
CA ILE A 51 -2.17 16.18 11.14
C ILE A 51 -2.81 15.77 9.82
N GLY A 52 -3.72 14.79 9.86
CA GLY A 52 -4.44 14.31 8.68
C GLY A 52 -5.23 15.40 7.97
N GLN A 53 -5.89 16.29 8.71
CA GLN A 53 -6.58 17.45 8.15
C GLN A 53 -5.63 18.46 7.51
N GLN A 54 -4.45 18.68 8.10
CA GLN A 54 -3.43 19.54 7.50
C GLN A 54 -2.90 18.97 6.20
N ILE A 55 -2.54 17.66 6.19
CA ILE A 55 -2.11 16.95 4.97
C ILE A 55 -3.20 17.06 3.88
N TRP A 56 -4.47 16.86 4.27
CA TRP A 56 -5.61 16.93 3.37
C TRP A 56 -5.79 18.30 2.73
N LYS A 57 -5.73 19.36 3.53
CA LYS A 57 -5.90 20.75 3.08
C LYS A 57 -4.71 21.27 2.29
N MET A 58 -3.50 21.00 2.77
CA MET A 58 -2.28 21.52 2.16
C MET A 58 -1.77 20.67 1.01
N GLN A 59 -2.29 19.44 0.86
CA GLN A 59 -1.81 18.45 -0.12
C GLN A 59 -0.30 18.13 0.01
N GLN A 60 0.23 18.31 1.20
CA GLN A 60 1.65 18.11 1.51
C GLN A 60 1.80 17.07 2.62
N TRP A 61 2.74 16.16 2.42
CA TRP A 61 3.09 15.16 3.41
C TRP A 61 4.26 15.66 4.25
N PRO A 62 4.31 15.31 5.55
CA PRO A 62 5.51 15.53 6.35
C PRO A 62 6.70 14.78 5.73
N GLU A 63 7.87 15.40 5.70
CA GLU A 63 9.07 14.82 5.07
C GLU A 63 9.45 13.47 5.70
N ASP A 64 9.33 13.36 7.03
CA ASP A 64 9.61 12.11 7.74
C ASP A 64 8.65 10.97 7.34
N TRP A 65 7.46 11.29 6.82
CA TRP A 65 6.49 10.28 6.36
C TRP A 65 6.77 9.81 4.93
N LYS A 66 7.60 10.51 4.19
CA LYS A 66 8.11 10.12 2.88
C LYS A 66 9.34 9.23 2.98
N ARG A 67 9.94 9.12 4.16
CA ARG A 67 11.12 8.27 4.41
C ARG A 67 10.72 6.87 4.78
N SER A 68 11.35 5.89 4.12
CA SER A 68 11.17 4.47 4.40
C SER A 68 12.51 3.84 4.73
N VAL A 69 12.56 3.03 5.79
CA VAL A 69 13.73 2.23 6.11
C VAL A 69 13.55 0.86 5.45
N PHE A 70 14.49 0.48 4.59
CA PHE A 70 14.48 -0.79 3.88
C PHE A 70 15.39 -1.78 4.57
N ILE A 71 14.81 -2.89 5.02
CA ILE A 71 15.54 -4.01 5.61
C ILE A 71 15.63 -5.13 4.57
N PRO A 72 16.85 -5.50 4.11
CA PRO A 72 17.02 -6.61 3.21
C PRO A 72 16.88 -7.93 3.98
N ILE A 73 15.95 -8.77 3.59
CA ILE A 73 15.75 -10.11 4.14
C ILE A 73 16.30 -11.12 3.12
N PRO A 74 17.28 -11.96 3.49
CA PRO A 74 17.82 -12.96 2.57
C PRO A 74 16.75 -14.02 2.27
N LYS A 75 16.60 -14.37 1.00
CA LYS A 75 15.89 -15.57 0.55
C LYS A 75 16.78 -16.79 0.67
N THR A 76 16.19 -17.97 0.52
CA THR A 76 16.97 -19.21 0.39
C THR A 76 17.85 -19.15 -0.86
N GLY A 77 19.15 -19.28 -0.70
CA GLY A 77 20.11 -19.25 -1.81
C GLY A 77 21.42 -18.54 -1.47
N ASN A 78 22.15 -18.14 -2.51
CA ASN A 78 23.43 -17.46 -2.36
C ASN A 78 23.23 -16.00 -1.88
N ALA A 79 23.66 -15.70 -0.65
CA ALA A 79 23.54 -14.36 -0.05
C ALA A 79 24.39 -13.28 -0.74
N LYS A 80 25.23 -13.66 -1.72
CA LYS A 80 26.06 -12.69 -2.48
C LYS A 80 25.33 -12.04 -3.65
N GLU A 81 24.13 -12.51 -4.00
CA GLU A 81 23.36 -12.00 -5.13
C GLU A 81 22.21 -11.12 -4.65
N TYR A 82 22.08 -9.91 -5.19
CA TYR A 82 20.99 -8.97 -4.86
C TYR A 82 19.59 -9.52 -5.17
N SER A 83 19.48 -10.38 -6.18
CA SER A 83 18.24 -11.06 -6.55
C SER A 83 17.69 -11.96 -5.43
N ASN A 84 18.56 -12.39 -4.52
CA ASN A 84 18.23 -13.28 -3.40
C ASN A 84 17.79 -12.54 -2.14
N TYR A 85 17.55 -11.24 -2.23
CA TYR A 85 16.99 -10.45 -1.14
C TYR A 85 15.58 -9.99 -1.44
N CYS A 86 14.74 -10.00 -0.40
CA CYS A 86 13.45 -9.33 -0.39
C CYS A 86 13.55 -8.14 0.57
N THR A 87 13.27 -6.94 0.11
CA THR A 87 13.29 -5.77 0.96
C THR A 87 11.93 -5.57 1.64
N VAL A 88 11.95 -5.31 2.95
CA VAL A 88 10.77 -4.89 3.71
C VAL A 88 10.91 -3.42 4.04
N ALA A 89 9.93 -2.61 3.63
CA ALA A 89 9.89 -1.19 3.94
C ALA A 89 9.22 -0.95 5.28
N LEU A 90 9.93 -0.31 6.19
CA LEU A 90 9.41 0.18 7.46
C LEU A 90 9.11 1.67 7.33
N ILE A 91 7.85 2.02 7.49
CA ILE A 91 7.35 3.40 7.53
C ILE A 91 6.74 3.70 8.89
N SER A 92 6.62 4.98 9.25
CA SER A 92 6.03 5.39 10.52
C SER A 92 4.61 4.84 10.71
N HIS A 93 4.24 4.51 11.93
CA HIS A 93 2.88 4.04 12.22
C HIS A 93 1.84 5.15 12.00
N ALA A 94 2.20 6.40 12.23
CA ALA A 94 1.35 7.56 11.94
C ALA A 94 1.06 7.66 10.43
N SER A 95 2.09 7.52 9.59
CA SER A 95 1.92 7.45 8.12
C SER A 95 1.01 6.29 7.72
N LYS A 96 1.19 5.10 8.32
CA LYS A 96 0.31 3.93 8.05
C LYS A 96 -1.16 4.21 8.35
N VAL A 97 -1.46 4.95 9.42
CA VAL A 97 -2.85 5.34 9.74
C VAL A 97 -3.43 6.18 8.62
N MET A 98 -2.70 7.21 8.19
CA MET A 98 -3.16 8.10 7.12
C MET A 98 -3.32 7.34 5.79
N LEU A 99 -2.37 6.48 5.43
CA LEU A 99 -2.47 5.64 4.24
C LEU A 99 -3.70 4.72 4.26
N LYS A 100 -4.07 4.18 5.43
CA LYS A 100 -5.30 3.37 5.57
C LYS A 100 -6.57 4.19 5.40
N VAL A 101 -6.59 5.45 5.84
CA VAL A 101 -7.72 6.37 5.57
C VAL A 101 -7.84 6.59 4.06
N LEU A 102 -6.74 6.92 3.38
CA LEU A 102 -6.75 7.11 1.93
C LEU A 102 -7.12 5.83 1.19
N GLN A 103 -6.57 4.69 1.59
CA GLN A 103 -6.93 3.39 1.03
C GLN A 103 -8.44 3.13 1.11
N ALA A 104 -9.06 3.39 2.27
CA ALA A 104 -10.49 3.19 2.45
C ALA A 104 -11.33 4.10 1.53
N ARG A 105 -10.89 5.34 1.32
CA ARG A 105 -11.56 6.28 0.40
C ARG A 105 -11.40 5.86 -1.06
N VAL A 106 -10.18 5.55 -1.50
CA VAL A 106 -9.90 5.08 -2.86
C VAL A 106 -10.66 3.78 -3.15
N GLN A 107 -10.73 2.86 -2.17
CA GLN A 107 -11.43 1.59 -2.31
C GLN A 107 -12.91 1.75 -2.70
N GLN A 108 -13.58 2.81 -2.26
CA GLN A 108 -14.99 3.07 -2.61
C GLN A 108 -15.16 3.28 -4.12
N TYR A 109 -14.22 3.96 -4.76
CA TYR A 109 -14.23 4.18 -6.21
C TYR A 109 -13.78 2.94 -6.98
N MET A 110 -12.77 2.24 -6.48
CA MET A 110 -12.22 1.07 -7.16
C MET A 110 -13.16 -0.12 -7.17
N SER A 111 -14.00 -0.27 -6.14
CA SER A 111 -14.85 -1.47 -5.98
C SER A 111 -15.84 -1.67 -7.12
N SER A 112 -16.28 -0.60 -7.79
CA SER A 112 -17.19 -0.66 -8.95
C SER A 112 -16.46 -0.89 -10.27
N GLU A 113 -15.19 -0.57 -10.35
CA GLU A 113 -14.40 -0.58 -11.59
C GLU A 113 -13.58 -1.87 -11.76
N LEU A 114 -13.35 -2.59 -10.65
CA LEU A 114 -12.57 -3.83 -10.71
C LEU A 114 -13.42 -4.96 -11.33
N PRO A 115 -12.88 -5.67 -12.34
CA PRO A 115 -13.59 -6.81 -12.92
C PRO A 115 -13.78 -7.93 -11.89
N ALA A 116 -14.90 -8.63 -11.95
CA ALA A 116 -15.24 -9.71 -11.03
C ALA A 116 -14.22 -10.86 -10.99
N VAL A 117 -13.41 -11.00 -12.04
CA VAL A 117 -12.33 -12.00 -12.12
C VAL A 117 -11.10 -11.63 -11.31
N GLN A 118 -10.97 -10.36 -10.88
CA GLN A 118 -9.85 -9.88 -10.07
C GLN A 118 -10.02 -10.34 -8.63
N ALA A 119 -9.31 -11.37 -8.23
CA ALA A 119 -9.35 -11.89 -6.85
C ALA A 119 -8.25 -11.32 -5.96
N GLY A 120 -7.09 -11.01 -6.52
CA GLY A 120 -5.97 -10.44 -5.77
C GLY A 120 -6.32 -9.05 -5.23
N PHE A 121 -6.05 -8.82 -3.92
CA PHE A 121 -6.34 -7.57 -3.21
C PHE A 121 -7.82 -7.14 -3.19
N SER A 122 -8.74 -8.02 -3.60
CA SER A 122 -10.19 -7.79 -3.53
C SER A 122 -10.76 -8.30 -2.22
N LYS A 123 -11.69 -7.53 -1.63
CA LYS A 123 -12.32 -7.91 -0.36
C LYS A 123 -13.26 -9.10 -0.56
N GLY A 124 -13.13 -10.10 0.31
CA GLY A 124 -14.02 -11.28 0.30
C GLY A 124 -13.60 -12.38 -0.67
N THR A 125 -12.49 -12.22 -1.41
CA THR A 125 -11.91 -13.24 -2.28
C THR A 125 -10.52 -13.62 -1.82
N GLY A 126 -10.17 -14.88 -1.93
CA GLY A 126 -8.87 -15.37 -1.49
C GLY A 126 -8.32 -16.48 -2.37
N THR A 127 -7.11 -16.92 -2.07
CA THR A 127 -6.43 -18.01 -2.78
C THR A 127 -7.27 -19.30 -2.77
N ARG A 128 -7.97 -19.57 -1.66
CA ARG A 128 -8.84 -20.75 -1.54
C ARG A 128 -9.96 -20.75 -2.57
N ASP A 129 -10.59 -19.59 -2.79
CA ASP A 129 -11.70 -19.46 -3.76
C ASP A 129 -11.19 -19.67 -5.18
N GLN A 130 -10.02 -19.11 -5.51
CA GLN A 130 -9.42 -19.30 -6.83
C GLN A 130 -8.97 -20.74 -7.06
N THR A 131 -8.45 -21.41 -6.04
CA THR A 131 -8.13 -22.84 -6.10
C THR A 131 -9.39 -23.67 -6.36
N ALA A 132 -10.49 -23.36 -5.68
CA ALA A 132 -11.78 -24.02 -5.90
C ALA A 132 -12.30 -23.81 -7.33
N ASN A 133 -12.17 -22.59 -7.86
CA ASN A 133 -12.53 -22.28 -9.25
C ASN A 133 -11.73 -23.12 -10.25
N ILE A 134 -10.42 -23.24 -10.06
CA ILE A 134 -9.56 -24.08 -10.92
C ILE A 134 -10.01 -25.56 -10.84
N HIS A 135 -10.26 -26.07 -9.65
CA HIS A 135 -10.76 -27.43 -9.47
C HIS A 135 -12.11 -27.65 -10.18
N LEU A 136 -13.00 -26.67 -10.13
CA LEU A 136 -14.28 -26.74 -10.82
C LEU A 136 -14.09 -26.80 -12.35
N ILE A 137 -13.17 -25.97 -12.88
CA ILE A 137 -12.82 -26.00 -14.32
C ILE A 137 -12.26 -27.35 -14.72
N PHE A 138 -11.36 -27.97 -13.95
CA PHE A 138 -10.84 -29.29 -14.20
C PHE A 138 -11.93 -30.35 -14.21
N LYS A 139 -12.84 -30.29 -13.22
CA LYS A 139 -13.98 -31.22 -13.14
C LYS A 139 -14.87 -31.15 -14.39
N LYS A 140 -15.19 -29.91 -14.80
CA LYS A 140 -16.01 -29.67 -16.01
C LYS A 140 -15.29 -30.11 -17.29
N ALA A 141 -14.00 -29.82 -17.41
CA ALA A 141 -13.22 -30.27 -18.56
C ALA A 141 -13.24 -31.82 -18.69
N LYS A 142 -13.07 -32.51 -17.57
CA LYS A 142 -13.12 -33.97 -17.53
C LYS A 142 -14.51 -34.49 -17.88
N GLU A 143 -15.56 -33.88 -17.36
CA GLU A 143 -16.95 -34.22 -17.64
C GLU A 143 -17.28 -34.12 -19.15
N PHE A 144 -16.80 -33.06 -19.79
CA PHE A 144 -17.03 -32.81 -21.22
C PHE A 144 -15.93 -33.35 -22.14
N GLN A 145 -14.97 -34.10 -21.62
CA GLN A 145 -13.81 -34.65 -22.33
C GLN A 145 -13.06 -33.62 -23.18
N LYS A 146 -12.93 -32.38 -22.66
CA LYS A 146 -12.21 -31.27 -23.33
C LYS A 146 -10.84 -31.09 -22.76
N ASN A 147 -9.86 -30.89 -23.63
CA ASN A 147 -8.51 -30.48 -23.22
C ASN A 147 -8.51 -29.04 -22.78
N ILE A 148 -7.84 -28.74 -21.67
CA ILE A 148 -7.62 -27.39 -21.18
C ILE A 148 -6.12 -27.19 -21.04
N TYR A 149 -5.68 -25.99 -21.43
CA TYR A 149 -4.30 -25.55 -21.30
C TYR A 149 -4.25 -24.39 -20.31
N PHE A 150 -3.33 -24.44 -19.35
CA PHE A 150 -3.12 -23.39 -18.37
C PHE A 150 -1.78 -22.72 -18.62
N CYS A 151 -1.76 -21.39 -18.53
CA CYS A 151 -0.55 -20.59 -18.51
C CYS A 151 -0.55 -19.77 -17.22
N PHE A 152 0.47 -19.94 -16.39
CA PHE A 152 0.67 -19.17 -15.18
C PHE A 152 1.75 -18.12 -15.43
N ILE A 153 1.42 -16.85 -15.15
CA ILE A 153 2.36 -15.73 -15.31
C ILE A 153 2.64 -15.17 -13.95
N ASP A 154 3.89 -15.23 -13.51
CA ASP A 154 4.38 -14.65 -12.27
C ASP A 154 5.33 -13.49 -12.57
N TYR A 155 5.03 -12.32 -12.02
CA TYR A 155 5.86 -11.13 -12.22
C TYR A 155 6.91 -11.02 -11.12
N ALA A 156 8.18 -11.04 -11.49
CA ALA A 156 9.25 -10.67 -10.58
C ALA A 156 9.13 -9.17 -10.23
N LYS A 157 9.01 -8.84 -8.94
CA LYS A 157 8.92 -7.45 -8.47
C LYS A 157 7.78 -6.63 -9.11
N ALA A 158 6.57 -7.20 -9.15
CA ALA A 158 5.40 -6.60 -9.81
C ALA A 158 5.15 -5.14 -9.40
N PHE A 159 5.28 -4.81 -8.11
CA PHE A 159 5.07 -3.44 -7.60
C PHE A 159 6.18 -2.48 -8.01
N ASP A 160 7.43 -2.96 -8.12
CA ASP A 160 8.57 -2.12 -8.50
C ASP A 160 8.55 -1.76 -9.99
N CYS A 161 7.78 -2.50 -10.81
CA CYS A 161 7.67 -2.29 -12.25
C CYS A 161 6.49 -1.38 -12.64
N VAL A 162 5.76 -0.82 -11.67
CA VAL A 162 4.61 0.05 -11.96
C VAL A 162 5.09 1.40 -12.52
N ASP A 163 4.61 1.73 -13.73
CA ASP A 163 4.78 3.06 -14.31
C ASP A 163 3.82 4.04 -13.61
N HIS A 164 4.36 4.99 -12.86
CA HIS A 164 3.56 5.94 -12.11
C HIS A 164 2.72 6.84 -13.02
N ASN A 165 3.23 7.25 -14.19
CA ASN A 165 2.46 8.08 -15.11
C ASN A 165 1.23 7.35 -15.66
N ARG A 166 1.36 6.06 -15.94
CA ARG A 166 0.23 5.22 -16.32
C ARG A 166 -0.73 5.01 -15.16
N LEU A 167 -0.20 4.82 -13.95
CA LEU A 167 -1.02 4.67 -12.74
C LEU A 167 -1.94 5.89 -12.56
N TRP A 168 -1.39 7.12 -12.64
CA TRP A 168 -2.20 8.34 -12.48
C TRP A 168 -3.30 8.45 -13.54
N LYS A 169 -3.01 8.08 -14.79
CA LYS A 169 -4.01 8.05 -15.86
C LYS A 169 -5.12 7.04 -15.58
N ILE A 170 -4.77 5.85 -15.09
CA ILE A 170 -5.75 4.82 -14.73
C ILE A 170 -6.66 5.32 -13.61
N LEU A 171 -6.11 5.93 -12.55
CA LEU A 171 -6.91 6.47 -11.45
C LEU A 171 -7.90 7.54 -11.94
N GLN A 172 -7.51 8.38 -12.90
CA GLN A 172 -8.39 9.35 -13.54
C GLN A 172 -9.52 8.67 -14.35
N VAL A 173 -9.18 7.63 -15.13
CA VAL A 173 -10.20 6.84 -15.86
C VAL A 173 -11.20 6.19 -14.92
N MET A 174 -10.72 5.70 -13.75
CA MET A 174 -11.56 5.16 -12.68
C MET A 174 -12.35 6.23 -11.91
N ARG A 175 -12.30 7.49 -12.35
CA ARG A 175 -13.00 8.63 -11.74
C ARG A 175 -12.66 8.86 -10.27
N ILE A 176 -11.45 8.48 -9.86
CA ILE A 176 -10.96 8.82 -8.53
C ILE A 176 -10.75 10.33 -8.49
N PRO A 177 -11.25 11.02 -7.46
CA PRO A 177 -11.16 12.47 -7.35
C PRO A 177 -9.73 12.99 -7.47
N ASP A 178 -9.55 14.10 -8.18
CA ASP A 178 -8.24 14.71 -8.39
C ASP A 178 -7.53 15.04 -7.10
N HIS A 179 -8.30 15.42 -6.06
CA HIS A 179 -7.76 15.70 -4.74
C HIS A 179 -7.05 14.47 -4.12
N LEU A 180 -7.66 13.28 -4.19
CA LEU A 180 -7.05 12.02 -3.74
C LEU A 180 -5.83 11.64 -4.60
N THR A 181 -5.98 11.76 -5.92
CA THR A 181 -4.90 11.43 -6.87
C THR A 181 -3.69 12.37 -6.67
N CYS A 182 -3.93 13.66 -6.46
CA CYS A 182 -2.88 14.65 -6.18
C CYS A 182 -2.15 14.32 -4.88
N LEU A 183 -2.88 14.00 -3.82
CA LEU A 183 -2.30 13.65 -2.53
C LEU A 183 -1.42 12.38 -2.61
N LEU A 184 -1.89 11.35 -3.34
CA LEU A 184 -1.10 10.16 -3.61
C LEU A 184 0.16 10.48 -4.43
N ARG A 185 0.03 11.30 -5.49
CA ARG A 185 1.17 11.71 -6.32
C ARG A 185 2.22 12.46 -5.49
N ASN A 186 1.78 13.36 -4.60
CA ASN A 186 2.68 14.12 -3.72
C ASN A 186 3.37 13.23 -2.67
N LEU A 187 2.76 12.10 -2.30
CA LEU A 187 3.42 11.10 -1.46
C LEU A 187 4.56 10.41 -2.21
N TYR A 188 4.32 10.04 -3.48
CA TYR A 188 5.34 9.38 -4.31
C TYR A 188 6.45 10.33 -4.76
N ALA A 189 6.15 11.64 -4.86
CA ALA A 189 7.14 12.64 -5.17
C ALA A 189 8.07 12.89 -3.96
N GLY A 190 9.37 12.70 -4.17
CA GLY A 190 10.39 12.93 -3.14
C GLY A 190 10.43 11.84 -2.05
N GLN A 191 10.03 10.61 -2.36
CA GLN A 191 10.26 9.49 -1.45
C GLN A 191 11.76 9.20 -1.32
N GLU A 192 12.22 9.14 -0.07
CA GLU A 192 13.58 8.76 0.29
C GLU A 192 13.59 7.33 0.84
N GLN A 193 14.56 6.55 0.39
CA GLN A 193 14.77 5.18 0.85
C GLN A 193 16.09 5.12 1.63
N LEU A 194 16.01 4.73 2.89
CA LEU A 194 17.17 4.47 3.72
C LEU A 194 17.41 2.97 3.74
N LEU A 195 18.54 2.51 3.18
CA LEU A 195 18.90 1.11 3.27
C LEU A 195 19.67 0.88 4.58
N GLU A 196 19.12 0.07 5.45
CA GLU A 196 19.78 -0.36 6.68
C GLU A 196 20.48 -1.69 6.43
N LEU A 197 21.80 -1.64 6.27
CA LEU A 197 22.63 -2.81 6.01
C LEU A 197 23.14 -3.48 7.29
N ASP A 198 23.25 -2.70 8.39
CA ASP A 198 23.61 -3.15 9.72
C ASP A 198 23.15 -2.13 10.75
N MET A 199 23.05 -2.51 12.04
CA MET A 199 22.56 -1.61 13.10
C MET A 199 23.38 -0.31 13.23
N GLU A 200 24.57 -0.23 12.64
CA GLU A 200 25.49 0.93 12.71
C GLU A 200 25.66 1.70 11.39
N ASN A 201 25.26 1.16 10.23
CA ASN A 201 25.49 1.80 8.92
C ASN A 201 24.18 2.02 8.16
N ARG A 202 23.69 3.27 8.17
CA ARG A 202 22.57 3.72 7.33
C ARG A 202 23.10 4.39 6.06
N LEU A 203 22.82 3.79 4.92
CA LEU A 203 23.08 4.42 3.62
C LEU A 203 21.80 5.10 3.13
N VAL A 204 21.89 6.40 2.87
CA VAL A 204 20.82 7.16 2.22
C VAL A 204 20.95 6.96 0.71
N THR A 205 19.96 6.36 0.10
CA THR A 205 19.87 6.29 -1.36
C THR A 205 18.63 7.06 -1.79
N ASN A 206 18.82 8.20 -2.46
CA ASN A 206 17.75 8.88 -3.15
C ASN A 206 17.44 8.10 -4.43
N TRP A 207 16.27 7.50 -4.48
CA TRP A 207 15.82 6.85 -5.69
C TRP A 207 14.96 7.81 -6.50
N GLU A 208 15.62 8.68 -7.25
CA GLU A 208 14.99 9.33 -8.40
C GLU A 208 14.91 8.26 -9.51
N ARG A 209 13.75 7.61 -9.64
CA ARG A 209 13.43 7.00 -10.92
C ARG A 209 13.30 8.16 -11.91
N SER A 210 14.27 8.27 -12.81
CA SER A 210 14.18 9.13 -14.00
C SER A 210 12.79 8.92 -14.62
N MET A 211 12.04 10.00 -14.62
CA MET A 211 10.74 10.15 -15.26
C MET A 211 10.84 9.93 -16.76
#